data_f24eabac1bfa139ca98e392502e9ce38
#
_entry.id   f24eabac1bfa139ca98e392502e9ce38
#
_cell.length_a   1.000
_cell.length_b   1.000
_cell.length_c   1.000
_cell.angle_alpha   90.00
_cell.angle_beta   90.00
_cell.angle_gamma   90.00
#
_symmetry.space_group_name_H-M   'P 1'
#
loop_
_entity.id
_entity.type
_entity.pdbx_description
1 polymer ?
#
loop_
_entity_poly.entity_id
_entity_poly.type
_entity_poly.pdbx_seq_one_letter_code
_entity_poly.pdbx_strand_id
1 'polypeptide(L)'
;MLYPFSALLARMKYITRWSLMHSTRPESLSEHTCDTALLAHLLCLIAKHYTGTPCRPEVVAVAALYHDAPEIITGDMPTPVKYHSPALRDAYKALETESVRSMAALLPAELALSLIHISEPTRHSLI
;
A
#
# COMPACT_ATOMS: atom_id res chain seq x y z
N MET A 1 -3.91 -14.65 -16.59
CA MET A 1 -5.17 -14.90 -15.86
C MET A 1 -5.24 -13.95 -14.68
N LEU A 2 -6.33 -13.19 -14.56
CA LEU A 2 -6.44 -12.13 -13.55
C LEU A 2 -7.02 -12.62 -12.21
N TYR A 3 -7.66 -13.78 -12.20
CA TYR A 3 -8.36 -14.28 -11.01
C TYR A 3 -7.47 -14.48 -9.78
N PRO A 4 -6.27 -15.07 -9.90
CA PRO A 4 -5.40 -15.22 -8.73
C PRO A 4 -5.01 -13.88 -8.12
N PHE A 5 -4.76 -12.86 -8.94
CA PHE A 5 -4.41 -11.52 -8.46
C PHE A 5 -5.56 -10.90 -7.69
N SER A 6 -6.78 -10.92 -8.25
CA SER A 6 -7.97 -10.39 -7.60
C SER A 6 -8.26 -11.12 -6.29
N ALA A 7 -8.09 -12.42 -6.27
CA ALA A 7 -8.28 -13.23 -5.07
C ALA A 7 -7.29 -12.86 -3.97
N LEU A 8 -6.04 -12.57 -4.34
CA LEU A 8 -5.04 -12.09 -3.38
C LEU A 8 -5.42 -10.73 -2.81
N LEU A 9 -5.81 -9.78 -3.67
CA LEU A 9 -6.26 -8.47 -3.19
C LEU A 9 -7.43 -8.59 -2.21
N ALA A 10 -8.38 -9.48 -2.50
CA ALA A 10 -9.54 -9.71 -1.64
C ALA A 10 -9.15 -10.20 -0.24
N ARG A 11 -7.95 -10.76 -0.06
CA ARG A 11 -7.47 -11.20 1.25
C ARG A 11 -7.16 -10.05 2.20
N MET A 12 -7.03 -8.82 1.70
CA MET A 12 -6.77 -7.66 2.56
C MET A 12 -7.83 -7.49 3.65
N LYS A 13 -9.06 -7.91 3.39
CA LYS A 13 -10.15 -7.84 4.38
C LYS A 13 -9.99 -8.82 5.55
N TYR A 14 -9.11 -9.81 5.42
CA TYR A 14 -8.83 -10.80 6.47
C TYR A 14 -7.55 -10.52 7.24
N ILE A 15 -6.79 -9.50 6.86
CA ILE A 15 -5.54 -9.13 7.54
C ILE A 15 -5.87 -8.04 8.56
N THR A 16 -5.68 -8.37 9.84
CA THR A 16 -5.93 -7.43 10.94
C THR A 16 -4.67 -6.61 11.21
N ARG A 17 -4.83 -5.30 11.27
CA ARG A 17 -3.74 -4.38 11.60
C ARG A 17 -3.50 -4.38 13.10
N TRP A 18 -2.25 -4.22 13.50
CA TRP A 18 -1.83 -4.18 14.91
C TRP A 18 -2.26 -5.44 15.68
N SER A 19 -2.24 -6.59 15.03
CA SER A 19 -2.73 -7.85 15.60
C SER A 19 -2.02 -8.29 16.88
N LEU A 20 -0.78 -7.84 17.08
CA LEU A 20 0.02 -8.11 18.27
C LEU A 20 -0.08 -7.01 19.33
N MET A 21 -0.88 -5.97 19.09
CA MET A 21 -0.99 -4.80 19.95
C MET A 21 -2.42 -4.66 20.46
N HIS A 22 -2.57 -4.00 21.61
CA HIS A 22 -3.90 -3.67 22.13
C HIS A 22 -4.60 -2.67 21.21
N SER A 23 -5.86 -2.94 20.90
CA SER A 23 -6.65 -2.08 20.02
C SER A 23 -8.09 -2.05 20.54
N THR A 24 -8.73 -0.88 20.48
CA THR A 24 -10.11 -0.71 20.92
C THR A 24 -11.11 -1.24 19.90
N ARG A 25 -10.70 -1.33 18.62
CA ARG A 25 -11.52 -1.83 17.53
C ARG A 25 -10.63 -2.55 16.53
N PRO A 26 -10.96 -3.80 16.17
CA PRO A 26 -10.25 -4.48 15.09
C PRO A 26 -10.39 -3.70 13.78
N GLU A 27 -9.30 -3.58 13.04
CA GLU A 27 -9.27 -2.91 11.75
C GLU A 27 -8.62 -3.82 10.73
N SER A 28 -9.30 -4.07 9.61
CA SER A 28 -8.73 -4.84 8.52
C SER A 28 -7.84 -3.95 7.65
N LEU A 29 -6.95 -4.59 6.91
CA LEU A 29 -6.11 -3.90 5.94
C LEU A 29 -6.96 -3.20 4.86
N SER A 30 -8.07 -3.81 4.45
CA SER A 30 -9.00 -3.21 3.48
C SER A 30 -9.62 -1.92 4.01
N GLU A 31 -10.06 -1.90 5.26
CA GLU A 31 -10.60 -0.69 5.88
C GLU A 31 -9.54 0.41 5.94
N HIS A 32 -8.34 0.06 6.35
CA HIS A 32 -7.23 1.00 6.43
C HIS A 32 -6.89 1.63 5.08
N THR A 33 -6.77 0.82 4.03
CA THR A 33 -6.43 1.36 2.71
C THR A 33 -7.53 2.24 2.14
N CYS A 34 -8.80 1.91 2.39
CA CYS A 34 -9.93 2.73 1.99
C CYS A 34 -9.91 4.08 2.70
N ASP A 35 -9.78 4.08 4.01
CA ASP A 35 -9.74 5.30 4.81
C ASP A 35 -8.54 6.16 4.44
N THR A 36 -7.38 5.53 4.25
CA THR A 36 -6.15 6.23 3.84
C THR A 36 -6.33 6.89 2.47
N ALA A 37 -6.93 6.20 1.52
CA ALA A 37 -7.14 6.72 0.17
C ALA A 37 -8.09 7.92 0.17
N LEU A 38 -9.18 7.84 0.93
CA LEU A 38 -10.14 8.95 1.06
C LEU A 38 -9.47 10.18 1.68
N LEU A 39 -8.73 9.98 2.75
CA LEU A 39 -8.03 11.06 3.44
C LEU A 39 -6.91 11.66 2.56
N ALA A 40 -6.13 10.82 1.91
CA ALA A 40 -5.04 11.27 1.04
C ALA A 40 -5.58 12.09 -0.15
N HIS A 41 -6.68 11.66 -0.73
CA HIS A 41 -7.34 12.41 -1.80
C HIS A 41 -7.78 13.80 -1.31
N LEU A 42 -8.46 13.86 -0.18
CA LEU A 42 -8.91 15.13 0.40
C LEU A 42 -7.76 16.06 0.73
N LEU A 43 -6.72 15.56 1.39
CA LEU A 43 -5.54 16.36 1.74
C LEU A 43 -4.84 16.90 0.49
N CYS A 44 -4.77 16.10 -0.56
CA CYS A 44 -4.18 16.52 -1.83
C CYS A 44 -5.00 17.64 -2.49
N LEU A 45 -6.34 17.56 -2.44
CA LEU A 45 -7.22 18.62 -2.91
C LEU A 45 -7.02 19.91 -2.12
N ILE A 46 -6.94 19.81 -0.80
CA ILE A 46 -6.70 20.96 0.08
C ILE A 46 -5.35 21.60 -0.27
N ALA A 47 -4.31 20.81 -0.38
CA ALA A 47 -2.98 21.31 -0.73
C ALA A 47 -2.99 22.00 -2.08
N LYS A 48 -3.64 21.42 -3.07
CA LYS A 48 -3.70 21.97 -4.42
C LYS A 48 -4.44 23.31 -4.47
N HIS A 49 -5.60 23.39 -3.81
CA HIS A 49 -6.46 24.57 -3.89
C HIS A 49 -6.07 25.71 -2.94
N TYR A 50 -5.54 25.41 -1.77
CA TYR A 50 -5.27 26.42 -0.76
C TYR A 50 -3.80 26.79 -0.60
N THR A 51 -2.88 25.89 -0.94
CA THR A 51 -1.44 26.18 -0.86
C THR A 51 -0.76 26.24 -2.21
N GLY A 52 -1.49 25.91 -3.29
CA GLY A 52 -0.91 25.88 -4.64
C GLY A 52 0.09 24.76 -4.86
N THR A 53 0.15 23.79 -3.97
CA THR A 53 1.06 22.64 -4.11
C THR A 53 0.67 21.80 -5.32
N PRO A 54 1.57 21.60 -6.30
CA PRO A 54 1.26 20.74 -7.44
C PRO A 54 1.17 19.30 -6.98
N CYS A 55 0.03 18.67 -7.26
CA CYS A 55 -0.20 17.25 -6.96
C CYS A 55 -1.34 16.71 -7.81
N ARG A 56 -1.41 15.40 -7.88
CA ARG A 56 -2.42 14.67 -8.65
C ARG A 56 -3.28 13.83 -7.68
N PRO A 57 -4.43 14.38 -7.22
CA PRO A 57 -5.23 13.74 -6.17
C PRO A 57 -5.64 12.30 -6.50
N GLU A 58 -6.05 12.05 -7.74
CA GLU A 58 -6.48 10.72 -8.18
C GLU A 58 -5.34 9.71 -8.17
N VAL A 59 -4.12 10.13 -8.50
CA VAL A 59 -2.93 9.26 -8.46
C VAL A 59 -2.56 8.93 -7.03
N VAL A 60 -2.60 9.94 -6.16
CA VAL A 60 -2.30 9.75 -4.73
C VAL A 60 -3.29 8.80 -4.09
N ALA A 61 -4.59 8.95 -4.41
CA ALA A 61 -5.63 8.07 -3.88
C ALA A 61 -5.43 6.61 -4.32
N VAL A 62 -5.13 6.37 -5.59
CA VAL A 62 -4.88 5.01 -6.10
C VAL A 62 -3.62 4.43 -5.48
N ALA A 63 -2.55 5.21 -5.36
CA ALA A 63 -1.32 4.77 -4.68
C ALA A 63 -1.61 4.35 -3.23
N ALA A 64 -2.47 5.11 -2.53
CA ALA A 64 -2.86 4.79 -1.17
C ALA A 64 -3.64 3.47 -1.07
N LEU A 65 -4.47 3.15 -2.06
CA LEU A 65 -5.20 1.88 -2.09
C LEU A 65 -4.26 0.67 -2.18
N TYR A 66 -3.13 0.81 -2.83
CA TYR A 66 -2.18 -0.29 -3.05
C TYR A 66 -0.97 -0.27 -2.13
N HIS A 67 -0.79 0.79 -1.32
CA HIS A 67 0.48 0.98 -0.59
C HIS A 67 0.83 -0.18 0.35
N ASP A 68 -0.18 -0.83 0.94
CA ASP A 68 0.01 -1.96 1.84
C ASP A 68 -0.30 -3.31 1.19
N ALA A 69 -0.49 -3.36 -0.12
CA ALA A 69 -0.74 -4.63 -0.82
C ALA A 69 0.33 -5.70 -0.55
N PRO A 70 1.62 -5.37 -0.42
CA PRO A 70 2.64 -6.37 -0.06
C PRO A 70 2.34 -7.12 1.24
N GLU A 71 1.60 -6.51 2.17
CA GLU A 71 1.25 -7.14 3.45
C GLU A 71 0.32 -8.35 3.28
N ILE A 72 -0.29 -8.54 2.11
CA ILE A 72 -1.01 -9.75 1.79
C ILE A 72 -0.09 -10.97 1.90
N ILE A 73 1.18 -10.80 1.58
CA ILE A 73 2.19 -11.86 1.64
C ILE A 73 2.97 -11.80 2.95
N THR A 74 3.39 -10.60 3.37
CA THR A 74 4.26 -10.43 4.55
C THR A 74 3.49 -10.46 5.87
N GLY A 75 2.19 -10.17 5.85
CA GLY A 75 1.42 -9.87 7.06
C GLY A 75 1.70 -8.46 7.58
N ASP A 76 0.86 -7.98 8.49
CA ASP A 76 1.06 -6.69 9.13
C ASP A 76 2.07 -6.84 10.28
N MET A 77 3.20 -6.19 10.15
CA MET A 77 4.20 -6.15 11.22
C MET A 77 4.16 -4.79 11.90
N PRO A 78 3.94 -4.74 13.23
CA PRO A 78 3.92 -3.47 13.96
C PRO A 78 5.22 -2.68 13.76
N THR A 79 5.08 -1.37 13.60
CA THR A 79 6.21 -0.47 13.35
C THR A 79 7.35 -0.60 14.37
N PRO A 80 7.09 -0.73 15.68
CA PRO A 80 8.19 -0.91 16.64
C PRO A 80 9.04 -2.15 16.38
N VAL A 81 8.44 -3.22 15.88
CA VAL A 81 9.16 -4.45 15.54
C VAL A 81 9.91 -4.26 14.21
N LYS A 82 9.24 -3.71 13.21
CA LYS A 82 9.80 -3.49 11.87
C LYS A 82 11.07 -2.63 11.91
N TYR A 83 11.10 -1.62 12.76
CA TYR A 83 12.22 -0.68 12.88
C TYR A 83 13.11 -0.92 14.09
N HIS A 84 13.04 -2.12 14.68
CA HIS A 84 13.84 -2.46 15.86
C HIS A 84 15.34 -2.40 15.56
N SER A 85 15.77 -2.82 14.37
CA SER A 85 17.16 -2.75 13.95
C SER A 85 17.26 -2.40 12.46
N PRO A 86 18.37 -1.79 12.02
CA PRO A 86 18.59 -1.54 10.59
C PRO A 86 18.56 -2.81 9.75
N ALA A 87 19.13 -3.91 10.25
CA ALA A 87 19.14 -5.17 9.53
C ALA A 87 17.73 -5.72 9.30
N LEU A 88 16.87 -5.68 10.33
CA LEU A 88 15.49 -6.14 10.22
C LEU A 88 14.68 -5.23 9.27
N ARG A 89 14.84 -3.92 9.40
CA ARG A 89 14.20 -2.95 8.51
C ARG A 89 14.55 -3.22 7.04
N ASP A 90 15.81 -3.41 6.73
CA ASP A 90 16.29 -3.62 5.37
C ASP A 90 15.81 -4.96 4.81
N ALA A 91 15.83 -6.02 5.63
CA ALA A 91 15.32 -7.33 5.26
C ALA A 91 13.82 -7.29 4.98
N TYR A 92 13.05 -6.58 5.81
CA TYR A 92 11.62 -6.44 5.63
C TYR A 92 11.29 -5.66 4.36
N LYS A 93 12.03 -4.59 4.10
CA LYS A 93 11.86 -3.79 2.87
C LYS A 93 12.15 -4.61 1.61
N ALA A 94 13.19 -5.45 1.65
CA ALA A 94 13.49 -6.35 0.54
C ALA A 94 12.34 -7.36 0.32
N LEU A 95 11.76 -7.89 1.39
CA LEU A 95 10.62 -8.80 1.31
C LEU A 95 9.38 -8.11 0.73
N GLU A 96 9.13 -6.87 1.10
CA GLU A 96 8.02 -6.08 0.52
C GLU A 96 8.19 -5.92 -0.99
N THR A 97 9.40 -5.57 -1.45
CA THR A 97 9.70 -5.41 -2.87
C THR A 97 9.51 -6.74 -3.63
N GLU A 98 9.99 -7.83 -3.08
CA GLU A 98 9.79 -9.17 -3.65
C GLU A 98 8.32 -9.53 -3.72
N SER A 99 7.55 -9.20 -2.70
CA SER A 99 6.11 -9.48 -2.63
C SER A 99 5.36 -8.74 -3.73
N VAL A 100 5.68 -7.48 -3.98
CA VAL A 100 5.09 -6.70 -5.08
C VAL A 100 5.35 -7.37 -6.43
N ARG A 101 6.59 -7.81 -6.65
CA ARG A 101 6.97 -8.49 -7.90
C ARG A 101 6.27 -9.82 -8.07
N SER A 102 6.16 -10.60 -7.01
CA SER A 102 5.46 -11.88 -7.02
C SER A 102 3.98 -11.73 -7.35
N MET A 103 3.33 -10.70 -6.78
CA MET A 103 1.93 -10.41 -7.07
C MET A 103 1.76 -9.92 -8.51
N ALA A 104 2.62 -9.02 -8.97
CA ALA A 104 2.57 -8.48 -10.33
C ALA A 104 2.79 -9.57 -11.39
N ALA A 105 3.59 -10.59 -11.07
CA ALA A 105 3.84 -11.71 -11.98
C ALA A 105 2.58 -12.53 -12.31
N LEU A 106 1.51 -12.37 -11.54
CA LEU A 106 0.21 -13.01 -11.82
C LEU A 106 -0.58 -12.27 -12.90
N LEU A 107 -0.12 -11.12 -13.34
CA LEU A 107 -0.77 -10.28 -14.33
C LEU A 107 -0.05 -10.33 -15.69
N PRO A 108 -0.76 -10.04 -16.79
CA PRO A 108 -0.10 -9.75 -18.06
C PRO A 108 0.93 -8.63 -17.89
N ALA A 109 2.02 -8.68 -18.70
CA ALA A 109 3.17 -7.78 -18.55
C ALA A 109 2.79 -6.29 -18.55
N GLU A 110 1.87 -5.89 -19.40
CA GLU A 110 1.42 -4.50 -19.51
C GLU A 110 0.70 -4.01 -18.24
N LEU A 111 -0.07 -4.89 -17.59
CA LEU A 111 -0.75 -4.57 -16.34
C LEU A 111 0.22 -4.61 -15.16
N ALA A 112 1.17 -5.53 -15.20
CA ALA A 112 2.19 -5.66 -14.15
C ALA A 112 3.04 -4.40 -14.03
N LEU A 113 3.44 -3.81 -15.16
CA LEU A 113 4.21 -2.56 -15.18
C LEU A 113 3.43 -1.41 -14.54
N SER A 114 2.15 -1.29 -14.86
CA SER A 114 1.29 -0.26 -14.28
C SER A 114 1.18 -0.41 -12.76
N LEU A 115 1.03 -1.65 -12.28
CA LEU A 115 0.91 -1.92 -10.85
C LEU A 115 2.22 -1.63 -10.11
N ILE A 116 3.35 -2.04 -10.65
CA ILE A 116 4.66 -1.76 -10.05
C ILE A 116 4.90 -0.26 -9.97
N HIS A 117 4.52 0.48 -11.00
CA HIS A 117 4.66 1.93 -11.02
C HIS A 117 3.81 2.61 -9.93
N ILE A 118 2.62 2.10 -9.65
CA ILE A 118 1.76 2.61 -8.58
C ILE A 118 2.35 2.28 -7.21
N SER A 119 2.88 1.07 -7.03
CA SER A 119 3.41 0.60 -5.75
C SER A 119 4.75 1.22 -5.38
N GLU A 120 5.54 1.62 -6.37
CA GLU A 120 6.84 2.24 -6.18
C GLU A 120 6.91 3.60 -6.89
N PRO A 121 5.98 4.53 -6.60
CA PRO A 121 5.94 5.79 -7.30
C PRO A 121 7.16 6.64 -6.94
N THR A 122 7.75 7.28 -7.95
CA THR A 122 8.75 8.31 -7.71
C THR A 122 8.06 9.58 -7.23
N ARG A 123 8.82 10.49 -6.63
CA ARG A 123 8.31 11.81 -6.23
C ARG A 123 7.61 12.52 -7.39
N HIS A 124 8.15 12.37 -8.59
CA HIS A 124 7.61 13.01 -9.79
C HIS A 124 6.28 12.42 -10.24
N SER A 125 6.01 11.15 -9.96
CA SER A 125 4.75 10.53 -10.35
C SER A 125 3.58 10.95 -9.45
N LEU A 126 3.85 11.44 -8.25
CA LEU A 126 2.80 11.85 -7.30
C LEU A 126 2.47 13.34 -7.40
N ILE A 127 3.32 14.10 -8.06
CA ILE A 127 3.18 15.55 -8.18
C ILE A 127 2.56 15.97 -9.51
#